data_a176cb2e35f73ee5f7341a8d0cd702d7
#
_entry.id   a176cb2e35f73ee5f7341a8d0cd702d7
#
_cell.length_a   1.000
_cell.length_b   1.000
_cell.length_c   1.000
_cell.angle_alpha   90.00
_cell.angle_beta   90.00
_cell.angle_gamma   90.00
#
_symmetry.space_group_name_H-M   'P 1'
#
loop_
_entity.id
_entity.type
_entity.pdbx_description
1 polymer ?
#
loop_
_entity_poly.entity_id
_entity_poly.type
_entity_poly.pdbx_seq_one_letter_code
_entity_poly.pdbx_strand_id
1 'polypeptide(L)'
;MCIRDSMNGTAIPLEEVEDEVFSQKILGEGVAIRPAEGKLYAPCDGTIETVFDTKHAVNMVSADGAEVLMHIGIDTVKLGGKYFEAHVTDGQQVKKGDLLVSFDMDAITAAGYKLTTPLLVCNADEYTAVTPVAQSSVSAGDAAIQITK
;
A
#
# COMPACT_ATOMS: atom_id res chain seq x y z
N MET A 1 -11.32 -1.53 -13.93
CA MET A 1 -10.05 -1.98 -13.37
C MET A 1 -10.15 -2.05 -11.84
N CYS A 2 -9.51 -3.00 -11.22
CA CYS A 2 -9.58 -3.19 -9.79
C CYS A 2 -8.17 -3.31 -9.19
N ILE A 3 -7.89 -2.50 -8.17
CA ILE A 3 -6.68 -2.64 -7.35
C ILE A 3 -7.06 -3.55 -6.18
N ARG A 4 -6.26 -4.58 -5.96
CA ARG A 4 -6.52 -5.59 -4.94
C ARG A 4 -5.88 -5.20 -3.61
N ASP A 5 -6.39 -5.75 -2.51
CA ASP A 5 -5.75 -5.60 -1.21
C ASP A 5 -4.35 -6.20 -1.26
N SER A 6 -3.39 -5.45 -0.75
CA SER A 6 -1.98 -5.83 -0.76
C SER A 6 -1.56 -6.58 0.51
N MET A 7 -2.46 -6.72 1.48
CA MET A 7 -2.19 -7.34 2.78
C MET A 7 -3.41 -8.07 3.31
N ASN A 8 -3.17 -9.04 4.19
CA ASN A 8 -4.21 -9.59 5.05
C ASN A 8 -4.39 -8.67 6.25
N GLY A 9 -5.61 -8.38 6.63
CA GLY A 9 -5.89 -7.51 7.77
C GLY A 9 -7.27 -6.89 7.76
N THR A 10 -7.35 -5.65 8.21
CA THR A 10 -8.58 -4.86 8.27
C THR A 10 -8.46 -3.64 7.37
N ALA A 11 -9.35 -3.47 6.42
CA ALA A 11 -9.39 -2.27 5.57
C ALA A 11 -10.21 -1.18 6.26
N ILE A 12 -9.68 0.04 6.24
CA ILE A 12 -10.33 1.23 6.80
C ILE A 12 -10.32 2.35 5.77
N PRO A 13 -11.26 3.31 5.85
CA PRO A 13 -11.20 4.52 5.01
C PRO A 13 -9.93 5.32 5.27
N LEU A 14 -9.40 6.01 4.25
CA LEU A 14 -8.22 6.86 4.41
C LEU A 14 -8.43 7.95 5.47
N GLU A 15 -9.65 8.44 5.62
CA GLU A 15 -9.99 9.47 6.59
C GLU A 15 -9.69 9.04 8.04
N GLU A 16 -9.63 7.74 8.31
CA GLU A 16 -9.34 7.20 9.64
C GLU A 16 -7.84 6.97 9.89
N VAL A 17 -6.97 7.24 8.91
CA VAL A 17 -5.52 7.11 9.08
C VAL A 17 -5.00 8.20 10.02
N GLU A 18 -4.09 7.82 10.93
CA GLU A 18 -3.53 8.70 11.96
C GLU A 18 -2.45 9.65 11.42
N ASP A 19 -2.50 10.01 10.13
CA ASP A 19 -1.58 10.93 9.47
C ASP A 19 -2.38 11.81 8.52
N GLU A 20 -2.28 13.13 8.67
CA GLU A 20 -3.07 14.09 7.89
C GLU A 20 -2.78 14.03 6.39
N VAL A 21 -1.56 13.71 6.00
CA VAL A 21 -1.19 13.60 4.58
C VAL A 21 -2.03 12.53 3.90
N PHE A 22 -2.29 11.42 4.58
CA PHE A 22 -3.11 10.34 4.06
C PHE A 22 -4.61 10.57 4.31
N SER A 23 -4.98 10.99 5.52
CA SER A 23 -6.39 11.15 5.88
C SER A 23 -7.08 12.25 5.08
N GLN A 24 -6.34 13.28 4.66
CA GLN A 24 -6.85 14.36 3.81
C GLN A 24 -6.67 14.08 2.32
N LYS A 25 -6.21 12.88 1.95
CA LYS A 25 -6.04 12.44 0.57
C LYS A 25 -5.12 13.32 -0.27
N ILE A 26 -4.13 13.92 0.36
CA ILE A 26 -3.18 14.83 -0.30
C ILE A 26 -2.35 14.10 -1.37
N LEU A 27 -1.97 12.84 -1.10
CA LEU A 27 -1.15 12.04 -2.02
C LEU A 27 -1.96 11.23 -3.02
N GLY A 28 -3.26 11.04 -2.78
CA GLY A 28 -4.12 10.28 -3.67
C GLY A 28 -5.35 9.72 -2.97
N GLU A 29 -6.13 8.96 -3.70
CA GLU A 29 -7.35 8.31 -3.22
C GLU A 29 -7.11 6.82 -3.03
N GLY A 30 -7.71 6.22 -2.01
CA GLY A 30 -7.61 4.79 -1.78
C GLY A 30 -8.15 4.35 -0.44
N VAL A 31 -7.53 3.31 0.11
CA VAL A 31 -7.89 2.73 1.41
C VAL A 31 -6.63 2.59 2.27
N ALA A 32 -6.82 2.30 3.53
CA ALA A 32 -5.72 1.89 4.41
C ALA A 32 -6.02 0.50 4.95
N ILE A 33 -4.97 -0.25 5.24
CA ILE A 33 -5.07 -1.61 5.78
C ILE A 33 -4.31 -1.66 7.09
N ARG A 34 -4.94 -2.18 8.15
CA ARG A 34 -4.25 -2.55 9.38
C ARG A 34 -3.84 -4.01 9.23
N PRO A 35 -2.55 -4.28 9.01
CA PRO A 35 -2.13 -5.63 8.64
C PRO A 35 -2.22 -6.61 9.82
N ALA A 36 -2.58 -7.84 9.51
CA ALA A 36 -2.53 -8.97 10.44
C ALA A 36 -1.28 -9.82 10.23
N GLU A 37 -0.52 -9.56 9.18
CA GLU A 37 0.67 -10.31 8.78
C GLU A 37 1.72 -9.34 8.24
N GLY A 38 2.99 -9.61 8.51
CA GLY A 38 4.11 -8.75 8.10
C GLY A 38 4.54 -8.94 6.65
N LYS A 39 3.61 -8.93 5.72
CA LYS A 39 3.87 -9.12 4.29
C LYS A 39 3.03 -8.18 3.43
N LEU A 40 3.67 -7.57 2.44
CA LEU A 40 3.04 -6.71 1.44
C LEU A 40 3.12 -7.40 0.09
N TYR A 41 1.97 -7.60 -0.56
CA TYR A 41 1.86 -8.24 -1.87
C TYR A 41 1.47 -7.23 -2.94
N ALA A 42 1.83 -7.55 -4.20
CA ALA A 42 1.45 -6.69 -5.33
C ALA A 42 -0.08 -6.66 -5.49
N PRO A 43 -0.69 -5.46 -5.51
CA PRO A 43 -2.14 -5.32 -5.63
C PRO A 43 -2.65 -5.45 -7.06
N CYS A 44 -1.75 -5.48 -8.03
CA CYS A 44 -2.07 -5.57 -9.45
C CYS A 44 -0.84 -6.01 -10.25
N ASP A 45 -1.06 -6.39 -11.50
CA ASP A 45 0.03 -6.60 -12.44
C ASP A 45 0.61 -5.22 -12.83
N GLY A 46 1.92 -5.12 -12.93
CA GLY A 46 2.55 -3.86 -13.30
C GLY A 46 4.06 -3.88 -13.15
N THR A 47 4.63 -2.67 -13.06
CA THR A 47 6.07 -2.47 -12.95
C THR A 47 6.37 -1.70 -11.66
N ILE A 48 7.35 -2.17 -10.91
CA ILE A 48 7.85 -1.44 -9.73
C ILE A 48 8.59 -0.19 -10.23
N GLU A 49 8.10 0.97 -9.86
CA GLU A 49 8.74 2.23 -10.21
C GLU A 49 9.87 2.56 -9.25
N THR A 50 9.57 2.50 -7.95
CA THR A 50 10.54 2.80 -6.90
C THR A 50 10.28 1.97 -5.66
N VAL A 51 11.34 1.34 -5.15
CA VAL A 51 11.38 0.85 -3.77
C VAL A 51 12.18 1.87 -2.98
N PHE A 52 11.59 2.47 -1.96
CA PHE A 52 12.27 3.50 -1.16
C PHE A 52 13.49 2.89 -0.45
N ASP A 53 14.55 3.67 -0.29
CA ASP A 53 15.79 3.22 0.37
C ASP A 53 15.51 2.70 1.79
N THR A 54 14.52 3.29 2.45
CA THR A 54 14.06 2.88 3.78
C THR A 54 13.10 1.69 3.74
N LYS A 55 12.76 1.17 2.56
CA LYS A 55 11.97 -0.04 2.32
C LYS A 55 10.56 -0.04 2.93
N HIS A 56 10.12 1.09 3.46
CA HIS A 56 8.80 1.22 4.07
C HIS A 56 7.71 1.55 3.04
N ALA A 57 8.08 1.93 1.84
CA ALA A 57 7.14 2.33 0.78
C ALA A 57 7.58 1.81 -0.58
N VAL A 58 6.60 1.47 -1.40
CA VAL A 58 6.79 1.01 -2.77
C VAL A 58 5.83 1.77 -3.68
N ASN A 59 6.36 2.35 -4.76
CA ASN A 59 5.58 2.91 -5.85
C ASN A 59 5.59 1.93 -7.02
N MET A 60 4.42 1.70 -7.61
CA MET A 60 4.34 0.91 -8.85
C MET A 60 3.35 1.55 -9.82
N VAL A 61 3.50 1.19 -11.09
CA VAL A 61 2.55 1.58 -12.13
C VAL A 61 1.87 0.30 -12.62
N SER A 62 0.54 0.27 -12.54
CA SER A 62 -0.24 -0.87 -13.01
C SER A 62 -0.16 -1.00 -14.54
N ALA A 63 -0.51 -2.17 -15.05
CA ALA A 63 -0.59 -2.40 -16.50
C ALA A 63 -1.52 -1.42 -17.21
N ASP A 64 -2.52 -0.89 -16.49
CA ASP A 64 -3.48 0.09 -17.01
C ASP A 64 -3.08 1.55 -16.74
N GLY A 65 -1.91 1.79 -16.17
CA GLY A 65 -1.37 3.14 -15.95
C GLY A 65 -1.70 3.79 -14.63
N ALA A 66 -2.30 3.08 -13.67
CA ALA A 66 -2.54 3.62 -12.33
C ALA A 66 -1.24 3.68 -11.54
N GLU A 67 -0.95 4.85 -10.96
CA GLU A 67 0.20 5.04 -10.09
C GLU A 67 -0.21 4.68 -8.66
N VAL A 68 0.31 3.55 -8.18
CA VAL A 68 -0.07 2.98 -6.88
C VAL A 68 1.06 3.18 -5.87
N LEU A 69 0.73 3.79 -4.73
CA LEU A 69 1.65 3.94 -3.60
C LEU A 69 1.17 3.06 -2.45
N MET A 70 2.08 2.26 -1.93
CA MET A 70 1.88 1.46 -0.73
C MET A 70 2.88 1.92 0.33
N HIS A 71 2.38 2.49 1.43
CA HIS A 71 3.21 3.06 2.49
C HIS A 71 3.01 2.24 3.77
N ILE A 72 3.99 1.42 4.13
CA ILE A 72 3.88 0.51 5.27
C ILE A 72 4.08 1.28 6.58
N GLY A 73 2.99 1.46 7.30
CA GLY A 73 3.00 2.14 8.59
C GLY A 73 3.03 3.66 8.51
N ILE A 74 3.00 4.29 9.67
CA ILE A 74 3.01 5.74 9.84
C ILE A 74 4.36 6.17 10.42
N ASP A 75 5.01 7.14 9.79
CA ASP A 75 6.35 7.65 10.16
C ASP A 75 7.45 6.59 10.14
N THR A 76 7.22 5.44 9.56
CA THR A 76 8.18 4.33 9.54
C THR A 76 9.44 4.62 8.71
N VAL A 77 9.45 5.68 7.93
CA VAL A 77 10.66 6.21 7.28
C VAL A 77 11.78 6.46 8.30
N LYS A 78 11.43 6.81 9.53
CA LYS A 78 12.38 7.08 10.62
C LYS A 78 13.15 5.84 11.06
N LEU A 79 12.69 4.64 10.70
CA LEU A 79 13.38 3.38 11.00
C LEU A 79 14.60 3.15 10.11
N GLY A 80 14.75 3.91 9.02
CA GLY A 80 15.91 3.81 8.13
C GLY A 80 16.06 2.46 7.43
N GLY A 81 14.97 1.74 7.21
CA GLY A 81 14.96 0.41 6.61
C GLY A 81 15.05 -0.73 7.61
N LYS A 82 15.22 -0.45 8.89
CA LYS A 82 15.27 -1.46 9.94
C LYS A 82 13.90 -2.14 10.06
N TYR A 83 13.91 -3.47 10.16
CA TYR A 83 12.73 -4.33 10.24
C TYR A 83 11.99 -4.53 8.92
N PHE A 84 12.51 -4.02 7.81
CA PHE A 84 11.95 -4.22 6.47
C PHE A 84 12.90 -4.99 5.58
N GLU A 85 12.36 -5.86 4.73
CA GLU A 85 13.12 -6.58 3.71
C GLU A 85 12.38 -6.47 2.37
N ALA A 86 13.02 -5.85 1.39
CA ALA A 86 12.47 -5.72 0.04
C ALA A 86 12.82 -6.97 -0.77
N HIS A 87 11.82 -7.50 -1.49
CA HIS A 87 11.96 -8.67 -2.35
C HIS A 87 11.92 -8.31 -3.83
N VAL A 88 11.80 -7.02 -4.15
CA VAL A 88 11.75 -6.50 -5.51
C VAL A 88 12.68 -5.31 -5.65
N THR A 89 12.98 -4.94 -6.89
CA THR A 89 13.84 -3.80 -7.21
C THR A 89 13.15 -2.85 -8.18
N ASP A 90 13.67 -1.63 -8.29
CA ASP A 90 13.17 -0.63 -9.25
C ASP A 90 13.20 -1.21 -10.66
N GLY A 91 12.13 -1.02 -11.40
CA GLY A 91 12.00 -1.48 -12.78
C GLY A 91 11.57 -2.93 -12.94
N GLN A 92 11.42 -3.69 -11.85
CA GLN A 92 10.99 -5.08 -11.91
C GLN A 92 9.51 -5.18 -12.28
N GLN A 93 9.19 -6.10 -13.20
CA GLN A 93 7.80 -6.43 -13.49
C GLN A 93 7.28 -7.44 -12.48
N VAL A 94 6.07 -7.20 -11.99
CA VAL A 94 5.42 -8.05 -10.99
C VAL A 94 4.01 -8.41 -11.42
N LYS A 95 3.51 -9.48 -10.85
CA LYS A 95 2.12 -9.91 -11.02
C LYS A 95 1.38 -9.78 -9.70
N LYS A 96 0.08 -9.57 -9.79
CA LYS A 96 -0.80 -9.54 -8.62
C LYS A 96 -0.52 -10.74 -7.72
N GLY A 97 -0.27 -10.46 -6.44
CA GLY A 97 0.03 -11.48 -5.45
C GLY A 97 1.51 -11.78 -5.22
N ASP A 98 2.41 -11.20 -6.01
CA ASP A 98 3.85 -11.34 -5.77
C ASP A 98 4.23 -10.64 -4.46
N LEU A 99 5.11 -11.26 -3.68
CA LEU A 99 5.60 -10.67 -2.43
C LEU A 99 6.55 -9.52 -2.73
N LEU A 100 6.22 -8.33 -2.23
CA LEU A 100 7.02 -7.12 -2.45
C LEU A 100 7.96 -6.82 -1.29
N VAL A 101 7.44 -6.80 -0.06
CA VAL A 101 8.19 -6.45 1.15
C VAL A 101 7.70 -7.34 2.29
N SER A 102 8.62 -7.79 3.12
CA SER A 102 8.29 -8.40 4.41
C SER A 102 8.81 -7.51 5.54
N PHE A 103 8.15 -7.53 6.69
CA PHE A 103 8.51 -6.67 7.81
C PHE A 103 8.17 -7.33 9.14
N ASP A 104 8.91 -6.90 10.20
CA ASP A 104 8.71 -7.41 11.55
C ASP A 104 7.69 -6.53 12.29
N MET A 105 6.44 -6.96 12.32
CA MET A 105 5.35 -6.21 12.94
C MET A 105 5.59 -5.97 14.42
N ASP A 106 6.07 -6.97 15.14
CA ASP A 106 6.28 -6.87 16.59
C ASP A 106 7.38 -5.86 16.91
N ALA A 107 8.48 -5.89 16.17
CA ALA A 107 9.59 -4.97 16.37
C ALA A 107 9.20 -3.52 16.03
N ILE A 108 8.46 -3.32 14.95
CA ILE A 108 7.99 -1.98 14.54
C ILE A 108 7.02 -1.42 15.57
N THR A 109 6.10 -2.23 16.06
CA THR A 109 5.14 -1.83 17.10
C THR A 109 5.86 -1.53 18.41
N ALA A 110 6.83 -2.35 18.79
CA ALA A 110 7.64 -2.14 20.00
C ALA A 110 8.45 -0.84 19.93
N ALA A 111 8.84 -0.42 18.72
CA ALA A 111 9.53 0.84 18.50
C ALA A 111 8.61 2.07 18.56
N GLY A 112 7.30 1.87 18.74
CA GLY A 112 6.34 2.95 18.91
C GLY A 112 5.64 3.41 17.63
N TYR A 113 5.77 2.67 16.53
CA TYR A 113 5.17 3.04 15.25
C TYR A 113 3.87 2.26 15.01
N LYS A 114 2.94 2.89 14.30
CA LYS A 114 1.69 2.26 13.87
C LYS A 114 1.89 1.61 12.51
N LEU A 115 1.23 0.47 12.30
CA LEU A 115 1.36 -0.31 11.07
C LEU A 115 0.25 -0.06 10.04
N THR A 116 -0.64 0.89 10.30
CA THR A 116 -1.66 1.29 9.31
C THR A 116 -0.99 1.61 7.98
N THR A 117 -1.38 0.90 6.93
CA THR A 117 -0.70 0.94 5.63
C THR A 117 -1.62 1.52 4.57
N PRO A 118 -1.45 2.78 4.17
CA PRO A 118 -2.20 3.35 3.04
C PRO A 118 -1.86 2.66 1.72
N LEU A 119 -2.90 2.40 0.94
CA LEU A 119 -2.84 1.89 -0.43
C LEU A 119 -3.56 2.91 -1.31
N LEU A 120 -2.81 3.65 -2.11
CA LEU A 120 -3.29 4.85 -2.81
C LEU A 120 -3.13 4.75 -4.31
N VAL A 121 -4.03 5.43 -5.04
CA VAL A 121 -3.85 5.75 -6.46
C VAL A 121 -3.47 7.23 -6.53
N CYS A 122 -2.21 7.52 -6.83
CA CYS A 122 -1.67 8.89 -6.79
C CYS A 122 -2.15 9.74 -7.96
N ASN A 123 -2.45 9.14 -9.11
CA ASN A 123 -3.00 9.82 -10.29
C ASN A 123 -4.52 9.64 -10.40
N ALA A 124 -5.22 9.66 -9.27
CA ALA A 124 -6.67 9.46 -9.21
C ALA A 124 -7.44 10.47 -10.08
N ASP A 125 -6.92 11.68 -10.25
CA ASP A 125 -7.51 12.75 -11.06
C ASP A 125 -7.51 12.44 -12.58
N GLU A 126 -6.72 11.47 -13.02
CA GLU A 126 -6.71 11.02 -14.41
C GLU A 126 -7.85 10.03 -14.73
N TYR A 127 -8.63 9.62 -13.72
CA TYR A 127 -9.71 8.67 -13.86
C TYR A 127 -11.06 9.32 -13.54
N THR A 128 -12.13 8.81 -14.14
CA THR A 128 -13.48 9.31 -13.88
C THR A 128 -13.89 9.07 -12.43
N ALA A 129 -13.54 7.90 -11.90
CA ALA A 129 -13.80 7.56 -10.51
C ALA A 129 -12.75 6.60 -9.98
N VAL A 130 -12.34 6.83 -8.72
CA VAL A 130 -11.50 5.93 -7.94
C VAL A 130 -12.27 5.69 -6.65
N THR A 131 -12.86 4.49 -6.52
CA THR A 131 -13.79 4.17 -5.44
C THR A 131 -13.18 3.13 -4.52
N PRO A 132 -12.86 3.48 -3.26
CA PRO A 132 -12.39 2.50 -2.29
C PRO A 132 -13.52 1.53 -1.90
N VAL A 133 -13.14 0.27 -1.72
CA VAL A 133 -14.04 -0.79 -1.26
C VAL A 133 -13.66 -1.09 0.19
N ALA A 134 -14.42 -0.53 1.14
CA ALA A 134 -14.15 -0.73 2.56
C ALA A 134 -14.74 -2.06 3.03
N GLN A 135 -13.90 -2.89 3.67
CA GLN A 135 -14.30 -4.15 4.27
C GLN A 135 -13.62 -4.27 5.63
N SER A 136 -14.34 -4.79 6.63
CA SER A 136 -13.79 -4.90 7.98
C SER A 136 -12.72 -5.99 8.11
N SER A 137 -12.77 -7.01 7.27
CA SER A 137 -11.76 -8.08 7.24
C SER A 137 -11.43 -8.38 5.80
N VAL A 138 -10.14 -8.34 5.45
CA VAL A 138 -9.68 -8.53 4.08
C VAL A 138 -8.52 -9.53 4.03
N SER A 139 -8.40 -10.18 2.88
CA SER A 139 -7.26 -11.01 2.53
C SER A 139 -6.58 -10.41 1.31
N ALA A 140 -5.27 -10.60 1.18
CA ALA A 140 -4.55 -10.17 -0.02
C ALA A 140 -5.23 -10.77 -1.26
N GLY A 141 -5.51 -9.93 -2.24
CA GLY A 141 -6.23 -10.31 -3.46
C GLY A 141 -7.71 -9.96 -3.46
N ASP A 142 -8.31 -9.57 -2.32
CA ASP A 142 -9.67 -9.03 -2.30
C ASP A 142 -9.72 -7.66 -3.00
N ALA A 143 -10.88 -7.26 -3.50
CA ALA A 143 -11.04 -5.96 -4.14
C ALA A 143 -10.86 -4.84 -3.12
N ALA A 144 -9.93 -3.91 -3.37
CA ALA A 144 -9.65 -2.78 -2.49
C ALA A 144 -10.12 -1.46 -3.10
N ILE A 145 -9.83 -1.23 -4.38
CA ILE A 145 -10.13 0.03 -5.07
C ILE A 145 -10.65 -0.32 -6.46
N GLN A 146 -11.78 0.27 -6.83
CA GLN A 146 -12.28 0.20 -8.20
C GLN A 146 -11.96 1.49 -8.92
N ILE A 147 -11.44 1.39 -10.13
CA ILE A 147 -11.06 2.51 -10.98
C ILE A 147 -11.91 2.51 -12.22
N THR A 148 -12.51 3.65 -12.51
CA THR A 148 -13.30 3.89 -13.72
C THR A 148 -12.61 4.96 -14.57
N LYS A 149 -12.35 4.60 -15.80
CA LYS A 149 -11.77 5.54 -16.76
C LYS A 149 -12.84 6.47 -17.34
#